data_1e86671fda9ebef4a56469bd207da35d
#
_entry.id   1e86671fda9ebef4a56469bd207da35d
#
_cell.length_a   1.000
_cell.length_b   1.000
_cell.length_c   1.000
_cell.angle_alpha   90.00
_cell.angle_beta   90.00
_cell.angle_gamma   90.00
#
_symmetry.space_group_name_H-M   'P 1'
#
loop_
_entity.id
_entity.type
_entity.pdbx_description
1 polymer ?
#
loop_
_entity_poly.entity_id
_entity_poly.type
_entity_poly.pdbx_seq_one_letter_code
_entity_poly.pdbx_strand_id
1 'polypeptide(L)'
;MTVFTQLSKAAAIAAGALLVVSACGTREPTELAAVASTARTTATTAVTTTTTTTTPPPVTVQSVVDGRTVVLSSGVKVQVSGLAAPGECWAASATDFATKRLVGKAVRVVASGLPADAVVSSLRLVGGGDYAILAVSEGAARAAAGAGAAIEAAEAAARKAALGFWGPSCGGLDVKPAPPAPQPVVPQPPPPPQPAPAPAYFANCAAAKAAGAAPLHRGSPGYRAGLDRDGDGVACE
;
A
#
# COMPACT_ATOMS: atom_id res chain seq x y z
N MET A 1 36.23 7.81 -20.02
CA MET A 1 36.09 6.90 -21.17
C MET A 1 36.37 5.49 -20.68
N THR A 2 35.36 4.71 -20.39
CA THR A 2 35.52 3.27 -20.14
C THR A 2 34.21 2.61 -20.55
N VAL A 3 34.24 1.91 -21.68
CA VAL A 3 33.16 1.21 -22.34
C VAL A 3 32.99 -0.15 -21.65
N PHE A 4 31.82 -0.43 -21.05
CA PHE A 4 31.48 -1.77 -20.57
C PHE A 4 30.65 -2.50 -21.62
N THR A 5 31.25 -3.52 -22.19
CA THR A 5 30.71 -4.44 -23.19
C THR A 5 29.69 -5.38 -22.54
N GLN A 6 28.47 -5.38 -23.05
CA GLN A 6 27.40 -6.33 -22.72
C GLN A 6 27.69 -7.68 -23.39
N LEU A 7 27.86 -8.73 -22.59
CA LEU A 7 27.93 -10.12 -23.08
C LEU A 7 26.54 -10.76 -23.01
N SER A 8 25.91 -10.93 -24.15
CA SER A 8 24.69 -11.72 -24.33
C SER A 8 25.01 -13.21 -24.22
N LYS A 9 24.40 -13.91 -23.28
CA LYS A 9 24.38 -15.38 -23.26
C LYS A 9 23.01 -15.87 -23.74
N ALA A 10 22.97 -16.36 -24.97
CA ALA A 10 21.87 -17.15 -25.51
C ALA A 10 21.98 -18.57 -24.95
N ALA A 11 20.92 -19.05 -24.29
CA ALA A 11 20.76 -20.44 -23.90
C ALA A 11 19.73 -21.09 -24.83
N ALA A 12 20.22 -22.02 -25.67
CA ALA A 12 19.41 -22.88 -26.52
C ALA A 12 18.78 -23.99 -25.68
N ILE A 13 17.46 -24.15 -25.78
CA ILE A 13 16.72 -25.26 -25.17
C ILE A 13 16.36 -26.23 -26.33
N ALA A 14 16.90 -27.43 -26.24
CA ALA A 14 16.64 -28.53 -27.15
C ALA A 14 15.25 -29.12 -26.88
N ALA A 15 14.48 -29.30 -27.95
CA ALA A 15 13.21 -29.99 -27.96
C ALA A 15 13.43 -31.53 -27.97
N GLY A 16 12.94 -32.21 -26.92
CA GLY A 16 12.84 -33.66 -26.87
C GLY A 16 11.40 -34.11 -27.19
N ALA A 17 11.17 -34.65 -28.38
CA ALA A 17 9.90 -35.28 -28.74
C ALA A 17 9.90 -36.74 -28.24
N LEU A 18 8.96 -37.11 -27.38
CA LEU A 18 8.65 -38.48 -27.00
C LEU A 18 7.36 -38.90 -27.69
N LEU A 19 7.48 -39.77 -28.69
CA LEU A 19 6.38 -40.50 -29.36
C LEU A 19 5.97 -41.68 -28.49
N VAL A 20 4.75 -41.69 -27.97
CA VAL A 20 4.11 -42.86 -27.38
C VAL A 20 3.10 -43.43 -28.36
N VAL A 21 3.40 -44.56 -28.92
CA VAL A 21 2.53 -45.38 -29.77
C VAL A 21 1.57 -46.14 -28.86
N SER A 22 0.27 -45.92 -28.98
CA SER A 22 -0.76 -46.70 -28.30
C SER A 22 -1.43 -47.62 -29.26
N ALA A 23 -1.33 -48.93 -28.99
CA ALA A 23 -1.86 -49.99 -29.80
C ALA A 23 -3.38 -50.10 -29.70
N CYS A 24 -4.06 -50.20 -30.83
CA CYS A 24 -5.43 -50.64 -31.00
C CYS A 24 -5.61 -52.09 -30.54
N GLY A 25 -6.51 -52.34 -29.64
CA GLY A 25 -7.08 -53.66 -29.35
C GLY A 25 -8.53 -53.70 -29.74
N THR A 26 -8.81 -54.32 -30.90
CA THR A 26 -10.16 -54.71 -31.34
C THR A 26 -10.62 -55.92 -30.57
N ARG A 27 -11.80 -55.87 -29.96
CA ARG A 27 -12.57 -57.04 -29.51
C ARG A 27 -13.94 -57.02 -30.12
N GLU A 28 -14.21 -58.06 -30.93
CA GLU A 28 -15.50 -58.39 -31.55
C GLU A 28 -16.58 -58.77 -30.51
N PRO A 29 -17.87 -58.59 -30.87
CA PRO A 29 -18.99 -58.89 -29.99
C PRO A 29 -19.42 -60.32 -30.11
N THR A 30 -19.64 -60.99 -28.99
CA THR A 30 -20.33 -62.27 -28.94
C THR A 30 -21.82 -61.97 -28.65
N GLU A 31 -22.60 -62.37 -29.61
CA GLU A 31 -24.08 -62.43 -29.61
C GLU A 31 -24.57 -63.52 -28.66
N LEU A 32 -25.48 -63.23 -27.74
CA LEU A 32 -26.35 -64.26 -27.15
C LEU A 32 -27.69 -63.64 -26.69
N ALA A 33 -28.67 -63.98 -27.49
CA ALA A 33 -30.08 -64.33 -27.20
C ALA A 33 -30.90 -63.52 -26.17
N ALA A 34 -31.97 -63.02 -26.74
CA ALA A 34 -33.22 -62.51 -26.24
C ALA A 34 -33.82 -63.22 -25.02
N VAL A 35 -34.23 -62.43 -24.02
CA VAL A 35 -35.42 -62.70 -23.20
C VAL A 35 -36.27 -61.43 -23.15
N ALA A 36 -37.43 -61.48 -23.74
CA ALA A 36 -38.40 -60.43 -23.67
C ALA A 36 -38.94 -60.31 -22.26
N SER A 37 -38.68 -59.15 -21.63
CA SER A 37 -39.40 -58.76 -20.39
C SER A 37 -40.09 -57.43 -20.68
N THR A 38 -41.40 -57.49 -20.73
CA THR A 38 -42.28 -56.35 -20.90
C THR A 38 -42.20 -55.46 -19.67
N ALA A 39 -41.37 -54.43 -19.68
CA ALA A 39 -41.33 -53.41 -18.66
C ALA A 39 -41.97 -52.13 -19.20
N ARG A 40 -43.03 -51.76 -18.53
CA ARG A 40 -43.89 -50.57 -18.73
C ARG A 40 -42.98 -49.33 -18.67
N THR A 41 -42.86 -48.66 -19.82
CA THR A 41 -42.13 -47.39 -19.95
C THR A 41 -42.93 -46.28 -19.29
N THR A 42 -42.60 -45.95 -18.06
CA THR A 42 -42.94 -44.65 -17.48
C THR A 42 -41.96 -43.63 -18.06
N ALA A 43 -42.48 -42.82 -18.98
CA ALA A 43 -41.73 -41.67 -19.51
C ALA A 43 -41.55 -40.65 -18.39
N THR A 44 -40.39 -40.70 -17.74
CA THR A 44 -39.92 -39.62 -16.86
C THR A 44 -39.49 -38.46 -17.76
N THR A 45 -40.37 -37.47 -17.92
CA THR A 45 -40.03 -36.19 -18.56
C THR A 45 -38.93 -35.54 -17.75
N ALA A 46 -37.67 -35.67 -18.19
CA ALA A 46 -36.57 -34.91 -17.65
C ALA A 46 -36.84 -33.44 -17.95
N VAL A 47 -37.27 -32.68 -16.96
CA VAL A 47 -37.28 -31.23 -17.02
C VAL A 47 -35.83 -30.77 -17.01
N THR A 48 -35.32 -30.51 -18.18
CA THR A 48 -34.03 -29.84 -18.31
C THR A 48 -34.20 -28.39 -17.86
N THR A 49 -33.95 -28.13 -16.59
CA THR A 49 -33.89 -26.76 -16.06
C THR A 49 -32.63 -26.10 -16.63
N THR A 50 -32.80 -25.43 -17.76
CA THR A 50 -31.72 -24.56 -18.32
C THR A 50 -31.57 -23.39 -17.37
N THR A 51 -30.64 -23.49 -16.44
CA THR A 51 -30.29 -22.35 -15.60
C THR A 51 -29.59 -21.32 -16.47
N THR A 52 -30.37 -20.42 -17.06
CA THR A 52 -29.83 -19.24 -17.76
C THR A 52 -29.14 -18.37 -16.70
N THR A 53 -27.81 -18.45 -16.63
CA THR A 53 -27.01 -17.54 -15.78
C THR A 53 -27.09 -16.14 -16.36
N THR A 54 -28.12 -15.40 -15.98
CA THR A 54 -28.33 -14.01 -16.37
C THR A 54 -27.27 -13.18 -15.61
N THR A 55 -26.28 -12.65 -16.34
CA THR A 55 -25.31 -11.72 -15.77
C THR A 55 -26.06 -10.49 -15.24
N PRO A 56 -25.90 -10.12 -13.95
CA PRO A 56 -26.57 -8.97 -13.38
C PRO A 56 -26.28 -7.68 -14.14
N PRO A 57 -27.22 -6.76 -14.26
CA PRO A 57 -26.98 -5.46 -14.87
C PRO A 57 -25.93 -4.69 -14.09
N PRO A 58 -25.13 -3.84 -14.76
CA PRO A 58 -24.15 -3.01 -14.07
C PRO A 58 -24.82 -1.95 -13.22
N VAL A 59 -24.25 -1.68 -12.04
CA VAL A 59 -24.65 -0.59 -11.13
C VAL A 59 -23.43 0.29 -10.86
N THR A 60 -23.66 1.56 -10.49
CA THR A 60 -22.56 2.49 -10.20
C THR A 60 -22.21 2.49 -8.73
N VAL A 61 -20.93 2.55 -8.38
CA VAL A 61 -20.47 2.77 -7.00
C VAL A 61 -20.62 4.24 -6.66
N GLN A 62 -21.41 4.54 -5.63
CA GLN A 62 -21.68 5.90 -5.16
C GLN A 62 -20.59 6.37 -4.20
N SER A 63 -20.23 5.55 -3.21
CA SER A 63 -19.23 5.87 -2.21
C SER A 63 -18.54 4.62 -1.68
N VAL A 64 -17.44 4.84 -0.96
CA VAL A 64 -16.65 3.80 -0.30
C VAL A 64 -16.71 4.05 1.21
N VAL A 65 -16.98 2.99 1.98
CA VAL A 65 -16.96 3.03 3.45
C VAL A 65 -15.56 2.69 3.96
N ASP A 66 -14.96 1.63 3.42
CA ASP A 66 -13.61 1.18 3.70
C ASP A 66 -13.04 0.41 2.49
N GLY A 67 -11.80 -0.09 2.58
CA GLY A 67 -11.11 -0.75 1.46
C GLY A 67 -11.83 -1.98 0.88
N ARG A 68 -12.85 -2.53 1.55
CA ARG A 68 -13.64 -3.69 1.12
C ARG A 68 -15.16 -3.44 1.08
N THR A 69 -15.64 -2.29 1.57
CA THR A 69 -17.07 -2.01 1.70
C THR A 69 -17.45 -0.79 0.88
N VAL A 70 -18.40 -0.96 -0.04
CA VAL A 70 -18.87 0.10 -0.94
C VAL A 70 -20.37 0.29 -0.83
N VAL A 71 -20.84 1.48 -1.19
CA VAL A 71 -22.26 1.82 -1.33
C VAL A 71 -22.56 2.01 -2.82
N LEU A 72 -23.53 1.29 -3.31
CA LEU A 72 -24.00 1.40 -4.69
C LEU A 72 -24.99 2.56 -4.87
N SER A 73 -25.20 3.00 -6.10
CA SER A 73 -26.19 4.02 -6.44
C SER A 73 -27.63 3.67 -6.04
N SER A 74 -27.91 2.39 -5.82
CA SER A 74 -29.17 1.90 -5.24
C SER A 74 -29.29 2.08 -3.73
N GLY A 75 -28.26 2.60 -3.05
CA GLY A 75 -28.17 2.69 -1.59
C GLY A 75 -27.74 1.38 -0.90
N VAL A 76 -27.61 0.28 -1.64
CA VAL A 76 -27.19 -1.01 -1.07
C VAL A 76 -25.71 -0.97 -0.71
N LYS A 77 -25.40 -1.40 0.53
CA LYS A 77 -24.06 -1.58 1.00
C LYS A 77 -23.57 -2.99 0.63
N VAL A 78 -22.43 -3.06 -0.07
CA VAL A 78 -21.81 -4.31 -0.51
C VAL A 78 -20.45 -4.46 0.13
N GLN A 79 -20.23 -5.58 0.79
CA GLN A 79 -18.93 -6.00 1.27
C GLN A 79 -18.29 -6.92 0.23
N VAL A 80 -17.10 -6.59 -0.24
CA VAL A 80 -16.41 -7.39 -1.25
C VAL A 80 -15.90 -8.69 -0.64
N SER A 81 -16.32 -9.80 -1.24
CA SER A 81 -15.93 -11.14 -0.82
C SER A 81 -14.43 -11.37 -1.06
N GLY A 82 -13.82 -12.20 -0.21
CA GLY A 82 -12.41 -12.57 -0.33
C GLY A 82 -11.41 -11.52 0.20
N LEU A 83 -11.89 -10.36 0.67
CA LEU A 83 -11.05 -9.34 1.30
C LEU A 83 -11.18 -9.36 2.82
N ALA A 84 -10.03 -9.35 3.51
CA ALA A 84 -9.97 -9.14 4.95
C ALA A 84 -10.35 -7.70 5.32
N ALA A 85 -10.79 -7.49 6.56
CA ALA A 85 -10.96 -6.14 7.08
C ALA A 85 -9.60 -5.41 7.05
N PRO A 86 -9.55 -4.15 6.61
CA PRO A 86 -8.32 -3.39 6.67
C PRO A 86 -7.92 -3.16 8.12
N GLY A 87 -6.65 -3.45 8.43
CA GLY A 87 -6.08 -3.17 9.74
C GLY A 87 -5.74 -1.70 9.94
N GLU A 88 -5.46 -1.30 11.17
CA GLU A 88 -5.25 0.08 11.57
C GLU A 88 -4.15 0.78 10.74
N CYS A 89 -3.06 0.08 10.45
CA CYS A 89 -1.94 0.67 9.72
C CYS A 89 -2.32 1.08 8.30
N TRP A 90 -3.20 0.32 7.62
CA TRP A 90 -3.48 0.49 6.19
C TRP A 90 -4.91 0.94 5.88
N ALA A 91 -5.78 1.11 6.87
CA ALA A 91 -7.20 1.42 6.67
C ALA A 91 -7.43 2.64 5.77
N ALA A 92 -6.75 3.75 6.03
CA ALA A 92 -6.87 4.97 5.23
C ALA A 92 -6.42 4.77 3.79
N SER A 93 -5.26 4.15 3.58
CA SER A 93 -4.72 3.87 2.23
C SER A 93 -5.59 2.90 1.44
N ALA A 94 -6.17 1.89 2.10
CA ALA A 94 -7.11 0.97 1.48
C ALA A 94 -8.40 1.68 1.04
N THR A 95 -8.92 2.60 1.86
CA THR A 95 -10.10 3.40 1.54
C THR A 95 -9.82 4.36 0.38
N ASP A 96 -8.68 5.02 0.38
CA ASP A 96 -8.24 5.90 -0.72
C ASP A 96 -8.08 5.14 -2.03
N PHE A 97 -7.49 3.96 -1.98
CA PHE A 97 -7.37 3.08 -3.14
C PHE A 97 -8.73 2.70 -3.70
N ALA A 98 -9.63 2.18 -2.84
CA ALA A 98 -10.99 1.80 -3.23
C ALA A 98 -11.75 2.99 -3.83
N THR A 99 -11.64 4.17 -3.23
CA THR A 99 -12.28 5.40 -3.70
C THR A 99 -11.82 5.75 -5.12
N LYS A 100 -10.52 5.78 -5.37
CA LYS A 100 -9.95 6.09 -6.69
C LYS A 100 -10.31 5.06 -7.76
N ARG A 101 -10.44 3.80 -7.38
CA ARG A 101 -10.70 2.71 -8.33
C ARG A 101 -12.18 2.46 -8.59
N LEU A 102 -13.06 2.76 -7.65
CA LEU A 102 -14.47 2.34 -7.70
C LEU A 102 -15.46 3.48 -7.80
N VAL A 103 -15.27 4.62 -7.14
CA VAL A 103 -16.28 5.71 -7.13
C VAL A 103 -16.57 6.20 -8.55
N GLY A 104 -17.86 6.26 -8.89
CA GLY A 104 -18.32 6.63 -10.22
C GLY A 104 -18.14 5.56 -11.29
N LYS A 105 -17.59 4.39 -10.95
CA LYS A 105 -17.42 3.27 -11.91
C LYS A 105 -18.62 2.36 -11.91
N ALA A 106 -18.94 1.84 -13.10
CA ALA A 106 -19.94 0.81 -13.27
C ALA A 106 -19.33 -0.55 -12.89
N VAL A 107 -20.05 -1.28 -12.03
CA VAL A 107 -19.63 -2.59 -11.51
C VAL A 107 -20.77 -3.60 -11.65
N ARG A 108 -20.43 -4.89 -11.71
CA ARG A 108 -21.37 -6.00 -11.58
C ARG A 108 -21.16 -6.66 -10.24
N VAL A 109 -22.26 -6.81 -9.51
CA VAL A 109 -22.28 -7.49 -8.21
C VAL A 109 -22.77 -8.90 -8.45
N VAL A 110 -21.93 -9.89 -8.10
CA VAL A 110 -22.31 -11.31 -8.18
C VAL A 110 -22.54 -11.78 -6.75
N ALA A 111 -23.81 -11.94 -6.38
CA ALA A 111 -24.20 -12.32 -5.02
C ALA A 111 -23.72 -13.74 -4.68
N SER A 112 -23.12 -13.90 -3.53
CA SER A 112 -22.72 -15.20 -2.96
C SER A 112 -23.76 -15.64 -1.94
N GLY A 113 -25.02 -15.75 -2.33
CA GLY A 113 -26.07 -16.52 -1.66
C GLY A 113 -26.29 -16.37 -0.14
N LEU A 114 -25.98 -15.24 0.52
CA LEU A 114 -26.15 -15.02 1.96
C LEU A 114 -27.09 -13.84 2.28
N PRO A 115 -27.64 -13.77 3.50
CA PRO A 115 -28.83 -12.99 3.81
C PRO A 115 -28.64 -11.46 3.86
N ALA A 116 -29.78 -10.78 3.93
CA ALA A 116 -30.20 -9.44 3.50
C ALA A 116 -29.46 -8.19 4.05
N ASP A 117 -28.60 -8.24 5.04
CA ASP A 117 -28.15 -7.00 5.73
C ASP A 117 -26.74 -6.50 5.36
N ALA A 118 -25.91 -7.33 4.80
CA ALA A 118 -24.68 -6.94 4.12
C ALA A 118 -24.39 -7.95 3.02
N VAL A 119 -24.66 -7.59 1.78
CA VAL A 119 -24.42 -8.50 0.65
C VAL A 119 -22.93 -8.69 0.49
N VAL A 120 -22.41 -9.80 1.00
CA VAL A 120 -21.04 -10.23 0.68
C VAL A 120 -21.06 -10.75 -0.74
N SER A 121 -20.36 -10.08 -1.64
CA SER A 121 -20.44 -10.34 -3.07
C SER A 121 -19.13 -10.10 -3.77
N SER A 122 -18.90 -10.79 -4.88
CA SER A 122 -17.83 -10.43 -5.78
C SER A 122 -18.18 -9.14 -6.53
N LEU A 123 -17.22 -8.23 -6.63
CA LEU A 123 -17.36 -6.96 -7.31
C LEU A 123 -16.48 -6.94 -8.56
N ARG A 124 -17.09 -6.94 -9.74
CA ARG A 124 -16.38 -6.92 -11.02
C ARG A 124 -16.54 -5.58 -11.71
N LEU A 125 -15.46 -4.94 -12.08
CA LEU A 125 -15.50 -3.71 -12.86
C LEU A 125 -15.98 -3.99 -14.29
N VAL A 126 -16.82 -3.12 -14.83
CA VAL A 126 -17.23 -3.19 -16.24
C VAL A 126 -16.02 -2.79 -17.09
N GLY A 127 -15.60 -3.71 -17.96
CA GLY A 127 -14.37 -3.55 -18.76
C GLY A 127 -13.07 -3.83 -18.00
N GLY A 128 -13.15 -4.34 -16.75
CA GLY A 128 -12.02 -4.69 -15.92
C GLY A 128 -12.15 -6.06 -15.25
N GLY A 129 -11.23 -6.35 -14.35
CA GLY A 129 -11.18 -7.59 -13.58
C GLY A 129 -12.05 -7.56 -12.30
N ASP A 130 -11.83 -8.56 -11.47
CA ASP A 130 -12.36 -8.64 -10.12
C ASP A 130 -11.64 -7.63 -9.21
N TYR A 131 -12.41 -6.83 -8.47
CA TYR A 131 -11.83 -5.81 -7.59
C TYR A 131 -11.01 -6.42 -6.45
N ALA A 132 -11.43 -7.57 -5.91
CA ALA A 132 -10.67 -8.22 -4.84
C ALA A 132 -9.26 -8.61 -5.31
N ILE A 133 -9.17 -9.21 -6.50
CA ILE A 133 -7.86 -9.57 -7.10
C ILE A 133 -7.03 -8.32 -7.35
N LEU A 134 -7.63 -7.27 -7.91
CA LEU A 134 -6.95 -6.00 -8.18
C LEU A 134 -6.40 -5.37 -6.89
N ALA A 135 -7.23 -5.25 -5.85
CA ALA A 135 -6.86 -4.63 -4.58
C ALA A 135 -5.73 -5.40 -3.88
N VAL A 136 -5.79 -6.73 -3.91
CA VAL A 136 -4.76 -7.58 -3.29
C VAL A 136 -3.46 -7.57 -4.09
N SER A 137 -3.53 -7.60 -5.43
CA SER A 137 -2.34 -7.59 -6.29
C SER A 137 -1.53 -6.29 -6.19
N GLU A 138 -2.19 -5.17 -5.90
CA GLU A 138 -1.53 -3.87 -5.66
C GLU A 138 -1.15 -3.66 -4.17
N GLY A 139 -1.42 -4.65 -3.32
CA GLY A 139 -1.16 -4.55 -1.88
C GLY A 139 -2.07 -3.56 -1.15
N ALA A 140 -3.21 -3.19 -1.76
CA ALA A 140 -4.18 -2.29 -1.15
C ALA A 140 -5.11 -3.01 -0.16
N ALA A 141 -5.22 -4.33 -0.26
CA ALA A 141 -5.99 -5.17 0.64
C ALA A 141 -5.26 -6.49 0.91
N ARG A 142 -5.74 -7.23 1.91
CA ARG A 142 -5.32 -8.60 2.20
C ARG A 142 -6.40 -9.60 1.83
N ALA A 143 -5.99 -10.80 1.50
CA ALA A 143 -6.89 -11.93 1.36
C ALA A 143 -7.53 -12.27 2.71
N ALA A 144 -8.83 -12.55 2.69
CA ALA A 144 -9.50 -13.17 3.83
C ALA A 144 -9.12 -14.67 3.90
N ALA A 145 -9.30 -15.28 5.05
CA ALA A 145 -9.12 -16.72 5.17
C ALA A 145 -10.09 -17.44 4.23
N GLY A 146 -9.57 -18.31 3.36
CA GLY A 146 -10.37 -19.03 2.36
C GLY A 146 -10.84 -18.16 1.19
N ALA A 147 -10.15 -17.09 0.86
CA ALA A 147 -10.50 -16.18 -0.23
C ALA A 147 -10.50 -16.83 -1.63
N GLY A 148 -9.90 -17.99 -1.74
CA GLY A 148 -9.74 -18.70 -3.00
C GLY A 148 -8.39 -18.47 -3.68
N ALA A 149 -7.95 -19.47 -4.43
CA ALA A 149 -6.58 -19.56 -4.96
C ALA A 149 -6.12 -18.33 -5.77
N ALA A 150 -7.01 -17.69 -6.52
CA ALA A 150 -6.66 -16.53 -7.35
C ALA A 150 -6.31 -15.30 -6.49
N ILE A 151 -7.06 -15.04 -5.42
CA ILE A 151 -6.82 -13.92 -4.50
C ILE A 151 -5.58 -14.21 -3.65
N GLU A 152 -5.44 -15.45 -3.17
CA GLU A 152 -4.27 -15.87 -2.40
C GLU A 152 -2.97 -15.79 -3.21
N ALA A 153 -3.01 -16.18 -4.49
CA ALA A 153 -1.86 -16.05 -5.39
C ALA A 153 -1.49 -14.57 -5.65
N ALA A 154 -2.51 -13.71 -5.80
CA ALA A 154 -2.31 -12.27 -5.95
C ALA A 154 -1.66 -11.68 -4.69
N GLU A 155 -2.10 -12.10 -3.49
CA GLU A 155 -1.49 -11.67 -2.22
C GLU A 155 -0.03 -12.11 -2.11
N ALA A 156 0.25 -13.37 -2.44
CA ALA A 156 1.62 -13.88 -2.40
C ALA A 156 2.57 -13.09 -3.32
N ALA A 157 2.08 -12.70 -4.51
CA ALA A 157 2.83 -11.87 -5.44
C ALA A 157 3.06 -10.45 -4.88
N ALA A 158 2.03 -9.80 -4.33
CA ALA A 158 2.12 -8.47 -3.72
C ALA A 158 3.07 -8.47 -2.51
N ARG A 159 3.00 -9.51 -1.69
CA ARG A 159 3.90 -9.72 -0.53
C ARG A 159 5.36 -9.85 -0.96
N LYS A 160 5.61 -10.67 -1.99
CA LYS A 160 6.96 -10.86 -2.55
C LYS A 160 7.53 -9.56 -3.12
N ALA A 161 6.69 -8.73 -3.72
CA ALA A 161 7.07 -7.45 -4.31
C ALA A 161 7.05 -6.29 -3.29
N ALA A 162 6.73 -6.55 -2.01
CA ALA A 162 6.60 -5.56 -0.94
C ALA A 162 5.70 -4.38 -1.31
N LEU A 163 4.56 -4.65 -1.97
CA LEU A 163 3.63 -3.63 -2.43
C LEU A 163 2.67 -3.19 -1.32
N GLY A 164 2.34 -1.91 -1.29
CA GLY A 164 1.30 -1.34 -0.44
C GLY A 164 1.46 -1.73 1.04
N PHE A 165 0.47 -2.44 1.59
CA PHE A 165 0.46 -2.96 2.96
C PHE A 165 1.70 -3.80 3.32
N TRP A 166 2.28 -4.51 2.35
CA TRP A 166 3.46 -5.35 2.52
C TRP A 166 4.77 -4.56 2.45
N GLY A 167 4.70 -3.30 2.05
CA GLY A 167 5.84 -2.39 1.97
C GLY A 167 6.31 -1.89 3.34
N PRO A 168 7.32 -1.00 3.36
CA PRO A 168 7.97 -0.54 4.60
C PRO A 168 7.04 0.23 5.54
N SER A 169 5.92 0.77 5.03
CA SER A 169 4.99 1.55 5.85
C SER A 169 4.28 0.74 6.92
N CYS A 170 3.87 -0.50 6.61
CA CYS A 170 3.21 -1.41 7.54
C CYS A 170 3.96 -2.73 7.70
N GLY A 171 4.81 -3.11 6.74
CA GLY A 171 5.58 -4.36 6.81
C GLY A 171 4.71 -5.62 6.88
N GLY A 172 3.46 -5.55 6.41
CA GLY A 172 2.50 -6.64 6.54
C GLY A 172 1.85 -6.75 7.93
N LEU A 173 2.04 -5.77 8.81
CA LEU A 173 1.45 -5.76 10.16
C LEU A 173 0.19 -4.88 10.20
N ASP A 174 -0.84 -5.34 10.92
CA ASP A 174 -2.11 -4.60 11.05
C ASP A 174 -2.01 -3.39 11.98
N VAL A 175 -1.03 -3.37 12.87
CA VAL A 175 -0.78 -2.27 13.78
C VAL A 175 0.22 -1.29 13.16
N LYS A 176 -0.01 0.01 13.37
CA LYS A 176 0.95 1.02 12.94
C LYS A 176 2.27 0.80 13.70
N PRO A 177 3.41 0.69 13.00
CA PRO A 177 4.69 0.62 13.68
C PRO A 177 4.86 1.79 14.65
N ALA A 178 5.29 1.51 15.87
CA ALA A 178 5.58 2.57 16.83
C ALA A 178 6.65 3.50 16.22
N PRO A 179 6.53 4.83 16.42
CA PRO A 179 7.60 5.74 16.03
C PRO A 179 8.92 5.25 16.62
N PRO A 180 10.04 5.36 15.89
CA PRO A 180 11.35 5.04 16.45
C PRO A 180 11.49 5.71 17.80
N ALA A 181 11.91 4.95 18.81
CA ALA A 181 12.18 5.53 20.12
C ALA A 181 13.14 6.72 19.94
N PRO A 182 12.90 7.85 20.65
CA PRO A 182 13.80 8.98 20.58
C PRO A 182 15.23 8.45 20.84
N GLN A 183 16.11 8.68 19.89
CA GLN A 183 17.50 8.27 20.08
C GLN A 183 18.00 8.98 21.34
N PRO A 184 18.74 8.31 22.24
CA PRO A 184 19.34 8.95 23.36
C PRO A 184 20.10 10.18 22.84
N VAL A 185 19.67 11.36 23.30
CA VAL A 185 20.39 12.59 23.00
C VAL A 185 21.74 12.43 23.69
N VAL A 186 22.76 12.06 22.92
CA VAL A 186 24.14 12.10 23.42
C VAL A 186 24.39 13.56 23.75
N PRO A 187 24.65 13.92 25.04
CA PRO A 187 24.92 15.30 25.39
C PRO A 187 26.09 15.77 24.49
N GLN A 188 25.84 16.78 23.67
CA GLN A 188 26.93 17.41 22.92
C GLN A 188 27.92 17.96 23.96
N PRO A 189 29.21 17.72 23.79
CA PRO A 189 30.21 18.39 24.61
C PRO A 189 29.92 19.89 24.58
N PRO A 190 30.06 20.59 25.73
CA PRO A 190 29.85 22.02 25.73
C PRO A 190 30.82 22.65 24.70
N PRO A 191 30.34 23.65 23.94
CA PRO A 191 31.19 24.32 22.97
C PRO A 191 32.47 24.80 23.66
N PRO A 192 33.64 24.74 23.00
CA PRO A 192 34.88 25.26 23.56
C PRO A 192 34.67 26.67 24.06
N PRO A 193 35.23 27.06 25.22
CA PRO A 193 35.13 28.43 25.71
C PRO A 193 35.55 29.40 24.59
N GLN A 194 34.65 30.29 24.23
CA GLN A 194 34.98 31.34 23.29
C GLN A 194 36.11 32.15 23.90
N PRO A 195 37.18 32.45 23.15
CA PRO A 195 38.23 33.34 23.62
C PRO A 195 37.61 34.62 24.12
N ALA A 196 37.96 35.02 25.36
CA ALA A 196 37.49 36.30 25.89
C ALA A 196 37.89 37.42 24.92
N PRO A 197 37.02 38.37 24.65
CA PRO A 197 37.36 39.49 23.78
C PRO A 197 38.64 40.13 24.28
N ALA A 198 39.65 40.30 23.40
CA ALA A 198 40.88 40.97 23.77
C ALA A 198 40.53 42.36 24.35
N PRO A 199 41.26 42.80 25.41
CA PRO A 199 40.97 44.11 26.03
C PRO A 199 41.15 45.20 24.96
N ALA A 200 40.02 45.82 24.58
CA ALA A 200 40.07 46.92 23.61
C ALA A 200 40.76 48.13 24.28
N TYR A 201 41.76 48.67 23.65
CA TYR A 201 42.42 49.88 24.09
C TYR A 201 42.05 51.03 23.14
N PHE A 202 41.45 52.08 23.68
CA PHE A 202 41.18 53.28 22.91
C PHE A 202 42.07 54.43 23.41
N ALA A 203 42.83 55.04 22.50
CA ALA A 203 43.74 56.08 22.84
C ALA A 203 43.02 57.38 23.36
N ASN A 204 41.83 57.64 22.84
CA ASN A 204 40.95 58.72 23.17
C ASN A 204 39.51 58.45 22.80
N CYS A 205 38.55 59.28 23.21
CA CYS A 205 37.14 59.13 22.88
C CYS A 205 36.80 59.21 21.42
N ALA A 206 37.60 59.91 20.60
CA ALA A 206 37.36 59.94 19.16
C ALA A 206 37.64 58.52 18.56
N ALA A 207 38.68 57.83 19.04
CA ALA A 207 38.96 56.47 18.59
C ALA A 207 37.86 55.49 19.07
N ALA A 208 37.33 55.61 20.28
CA ALA A 208 36.26 54.79 20.79
C ALA A 208 34.95 55.05 20.00
N LYS A 209 34.61 56.29 19.66
CA LYS A 209 33.44 56.66 18.84
C LYS A 209 33.63 56.13 17.40
N ALA A 210 34.77 56.27 16.82
CA ALA A 210 35.07 55.78 15.46
C ALA A 210 34.97 54.23 15.36
N ALA A 211 35.30 53.55 16.46
CA ALA A 211 35.16 52.11 16.56
C ALA A 211 33.73 51.63 16.93
N GLY A 212 32.78 52.56 17.13
CA GLY A 212 31.41 52.23 17.55
C GLY A 212 31.31 51.68 19.00
N ALA A 213 32.35 51.88 19.81
CA ALA A 213 32.42 51.33 21.17
C ALA A 213 31.91 52.32 22.26
N ALA A 214 31.72 53.59 21.95
CA ALA A 214 31.17 54.61 22.85
C ALA A 214 29.62 54.55 22.93
N PRO A 215 29.05 54.79 24.10
CA PRO A 215 29.66 55.12 25.40
C PRO A 215 30.28 53.89 26.07
N LEU A 216 31.37 54.08 26.83
CA LEU A 216 32.07 53.00 27.54
C LEU A 216 31.70 53.03 29.01
N HIS A 217 31.08 52.02 29.53
CA HIS A 217 30.72 51.89 30.94
C HIS A 217 31.88 51.30 31.77
N ARG A 218 31.97 51.70 33.03
CA ARG A 218 32.94 51.17 33.98
C ARG A 218 32.86 49.64 34.07
N GLY A 219 33.98 48.98 33.84
CA GLY A 219 34.05 47.51 33.75
C GLY A 219 33.88 46.94 32.34
N SER A 220 33.51 47.71 31.33
CA SER A 220 33.48 47.28 29.94
C SER A 220 34.90 47.26 29.29
N PRO A 221 35.16 46.40 28.36
CA PRO A 221 36.44 46.40 27.61
C PRO A 221 36.68 47.79 26.99
N GLY A 222 37.88 48.35 27.25
CA GLY A 222 38.26 49.65 26.76
C GLY A 222 37.92 50.85 27.63
N TYR A 223 37.14 50.68 28.71
CA TYR A 223 36.94 51.76 29.69
C TYR A 223 38.23 52.06 30.45
N ARG A 224 38.53 53.31 30.59
CA ARG A 224 39.62 53.87 31.41
C ARG A 224 39.16 55.16 32.07
N ALA A 225 39.53 55.38 33.32
CA ALA A 225 39.20 56.62 34.04
C ALA A 225 39.72 57.89 33.33
N GLY A 226 40.76 57.79 32.49
CA GLY A 226 41.26 58.91 31.68
C GLY A 226 40.37 59.27 30.47
N LEU A 227 39.35 58.42 30.14
CA LEU A 227 38.37 58.68 29.10
C LEU A 227 37.00 59.14 29.73
N ASP A 228 36.84 58.97 31.02
CA ASP A 228 35.67 59.37 31.84
C ASP A 228 36.03 60.69 32.51
N ARG A 229 35.57 61.81 31.92
CA ARG A 229 36.04 63.16 32.35
C ARG A 229 35.43 63.59 33.67
N ASP A 230 34.18 63.28 33.91
CA ASP A 230 33.40 63.70 35.08
C ASP A 230 33.35 62.61 36.17
N GLY A 231 33.83 61.38 35.85
CA GLY A 231 33.98 60.30 36.81
C GLY A 231 32.68 59.58 37.18
N ASP A 232 31.62 59.74 36.38
CA ASP A 232 30.33 59.15 36.61
C ASP A 232 30.28 57.66 36.29
N GLY A 233 31.30 57.13 35.60
CA GLY A 233 31.40 55.71 35.21
C GLY A 233 30.99 55.47 33.78
N VAL A 234 30.70 56.51 32.98
CA VAL A 234 30.39 56.45 31.53
C VAL A 234 31.40 57.32 30.80
N ALA A 235 32.26 56.70 30.04
CA ALA A 235 33.26 57.41 29.28
C ALA A 235 32.84 57.61 27.81
N CYS A 236 33.23 58.72 27.25
CA CYS A 236 33.04 59.04 25.81
C CYS A 236 31.58 59.17 25.33
N GLU A 237 30.69 59.57 26.24
CA GLU A 237 29.35 59.95 25.87
C GLU A 237 29.24 61.16 24.89
#